data_6eccb5a83661f09c9dc42b2a5ab886b3
#
_entry.id   6eccb5a83661f09c9dc42b2a5ab886b3
#
_cell.length_a   1.000
_cell.length_b   1.000
_cell.length_c   1.000
_cell.angle_alpha   90.00
_cell.angle_beta   90.00
_cell.angle_gamma   90.00
#
_symmetry.space_group_name_H-M   'P 1'
#
loop_
_entity.id
_entity.type
_entity.pdbx_description
1 polymer ?
#
loop_
_entity_poly.entity_id
_entity_poly.type
_entity_poly.pdbx_seq_one_letter_code
_entity_poly.pdbx_strand_id
1 'polypeptide(L)'
;ARIPALLENLQTLLENTATKPDLGRPRLPIDRVFSLTGFGTVVTGTLLDGSFSVGDEVVSLPEGLNGRIRGLQTHNQKLQKAFPGSRTALNLVGIEKSQLIRGSVIARPGTYSPTALLDVHFRYLPDAPFELRHNTQVKIFIGSAERAGNVRLLGKDILKPGEQAFLQIKLDSPVVAARGDRLIVR
;
A
#
# COMPACT_ATOMS: atom_id res chain seq x y z
N ALA A 1 8.14 37.22 -0.69
CA ALA A 1 6.84 37.57 -0.06
C ALA A 1 5.77 36.47 -0.10
N ARG A 2 5.94 35.35 -0.87
CA ARG A 2 4.94 34.27 -0.96
C ARG A 2 5.23 33.03 -0.10
N ILE A 3 6.50 32.80 0.29
CA ILE A 3 6.91 31.62 1.04
C ILE A 3 6.33 31.59 2.47
N PRO A 4 6.37 32.68 3.27
CA PRO A 4 5.78 32.69 4.60
C PRO A 4 4.29 32.37 4.60
N ALA A 5 3.52 32.98 3.69
CA ALA A 5 2.08 32.70 3.56
C ALA A 5 1.79 31.25 3.12
N LEU A 6 2.64 30.63 2.29
CA LEU A 6 2.52 29.22 1.94
C LEU A 6 2.77 28.32 3.17
N LEU A 7 3.80 28.62 3.97
CA LEU A 7 4.10 27.87 5.19
C LEU A 7 2.97 27.97 6.21
N GLU A 8 2.41 29.16 6.41
CA GLU A 8 1.28 29.40 7.31
C GLU A 8 0.02 28.61 6.86
N ASN A 9 -0.30 28.63 5.56
CA ASN A 9 -1.40 27.86 5.00
C ASN A 9 -1.16 26.33 5.14
N LEU A 10 0.07 25.85 4.90
CA LEU A 10 0.41 24.45 5.09
C LEU A 10 0.30 24.05 6.56
N GLN A 11 0.75 24.89 7.49
CA GLN A 11 0.64 24.64 8.92
C GLN A 11 -0.82 24.56 9.36
N THR A 12 -1.66 25.50 8.94
CA THR A 12 -3.10 25.50 9.21
C THR A 12 -3.79 24.24 8.66
N LEU A 13 -3.44 23.80 7.44
CA LEU A 13 -3.96 22.58 6.86
C LEU A 13 -3.54 21.34 7.65
N LEU A 14 -2.29 21.28 8.13
CA LEU A 14 -1.78 20.17 8.94
C LEU A 14 -2.46 20.09 10.31
N GLU A 15 -2.65 21.21 10.96
CA GLU A 15 -3.34 21.29 12.26
C GLU A 15 -4.79 20.84 12.18
N ASN A 16 -5.46 21.08 11.05
CA ASN A 16 -6.83 20.66 10.79
C ASN A 16 -6.96 19.25 10.17
N THR A 17 -5.84 18.58 9.89
CA THR A 17 -5.86 17.23 9.30
C THR A 17 -5.93 16.18 10.40
N ALA A 18 -6.98 15.36 10.39
CA ALA A 18 -7.12 14.25 11.32
C ALA A 18 -5.98 13.23 11.13
N THR A 19 -5.42 12.76 12.23
CA THR A 19 -4.45 11.67 12.23
C THR A 19 -5.09 10.39 11.69
N LYS A 20 -4.31 9.56 11.02
CA LYS A 20 -4.80 8.25 10.56
C LYS A 20 -5.16 7.39 11.76
N PRO A 21 -6.38 6.82 11.81
CA PRO A 21 -6.80 5.98 12.92
C PRO A 21 -5.97 4.69 12.98
N ASP A 22 -5.69 4.24 14.19
CA ASP A 22 -5.14 2.90 14.43
C ASP A 22 -6.29 1.88 14.44
N LEU A 23 -6.39 1.07 13.41
CA LEU A 23 -7.42 0.05 13.24
C LEU A 23 -7.00 -1.31 13.82
N GLY A 24 -5.86 -1.40 14.50
CA GLY A 24 -5.33 -2.63 15.10
C GLY A 24 -4.85 -3.68 14.10
N ARG A 25 -4.81 -3.37 12.81
CA ARG A 25 -4.38 -4.26 11.72
C ARG A 25 -3.26 -3.64 10.89
N PRO A 26 -2.06 -3.52 11.44
CA PRO A 26 -0.94 -2.85 10.78
C PRO A 26 -0.54 -3.57 9.50
N ARG A 27 -0.22 -2.76 8.48
CA ARG A 27 0.41 -3.21 7.23
C ARG A 27 1.33 -2.14 6.68
N LEU A 28 2.44 -2.57 6.10
CA LEU A 28 3.43 -1.70 5.48
C LEU A 28 3.73 -2.21 4.06
N PRO A 29 3.12 -1.62 3.02
CA PRO A 29 3.50 -1.89 1.64
C PRO A 29 4.96 -1.48 1.41
N ILE A 30 5.79 -2.43 1.00
CA ILE A 30 7.23 -2.25 0.83
C ILE A 30 7.51 -1.45 -0.43
N ASP A 31 8.15 -0.31 -0.31
CA ASP A 31 8.63 0.48 -1.44
C ASP A 31 10.13 0.27 -1.74
N ARG A 32 10.92 -0.08 -0.72
CA ARG A 32 12.36 -0.40 -0.86
C ARG A 32 12.76 -1.51 0.09
N VAL A 33 13.69 -2.36 -0.39
CA VAL A 33 14.34 -3.40 0.40
C VAL A 33 15.85 -3.22 0.28
N PHE A 34 16.54 -3.19 1.39
CA PHE A 34 18.00 -3.14 1.42
C PHE A 34 18.55 -3.95 2.61
N SER A 35 19.81 -4.32 2.54
CA SER A 35 20.53 -4.94 3.65
C SER A 35 21.55 -3.95 4.20
N LEU A 36 21.66 -3.88 5.51
CA LEU A 36 22.71 -3.13 6.20
C LEU A 36 23.64 -4.12 6.90
N THR A 37 24.95 -3.95 6.71
CA THR A 37 25.96 -4.77 7.35
C THR A 37 25.76 -4.77 8.87
N GLY A 38 25.63 -5.94 9.49
CA GLY A 38 25.36 -6.10 10.92
C GLY A 38 23.91 -5.92 11.36
N PHE A 39 23.02 -5.41 10.49
CA PHE A 39 21.61 -5.16 10.83
C PHE A 39 20.63 -6.12 10.12
N GLY A 40 21.04 -6.76 9.04
CA GLY A 40 20.18 -7.66 8.27
C GLY A 40 19.26 -6.95 7.28
N THR A 41 18.06 -7.48 7.08
CA THR A 41 17.08 -6.98 6.11
C THR A 41 16.33 -5.78 6.66
N VAL A 42 16.32 -4.69 5.89
CA VAL A 42 15.56 -3.49 6.20
C VAL A 42 14.58 -3.19 5.06
N VAL A 43 13.32 -2.96 5.39
CA VAL A 43 12.29 -2.54 4.46
C VAL A 43 11.76 -1.17 4.80
N THR A 44 11.36 -0.39 3.81
CA THR A 44 10.70 0.90 4.02
C THR A 44 9.34 0.94 3.33
N GLY A 45 8.44 1.73 3.90
CA GLY A 45 7.10 1.97 3.38
C GLY A 45 6.33 2.94 4.26
N THR A 46 5.10 3.22 3.88
CA THR A 46 4.17 3.96 4.74
C THR A 46 3.35 2.97 5.55
N LEU A 47 3.38 3.11 6.88
CA LEU A 47 2.59 2.27 7.77
C LEU A 47 1.11 2.65 7.67
N LEU A 48 0.25 1.66 7.51
CA LEU A 48 -1.19 1.80 7.33
C LEU A 48 -1.95 0.97 8.37
N ASP A 49 -3.16 1.39 8.69
CA ASP A 49 -4.23 0.64 9.36
C ASP A 49 -3.90 0.13 10.78
N GLY A 50 -2.75 0.46 11.32
CA GLY A 50 -2.38 0.04 12.66
C GLY A 50 -0.94 0.39 13.00
N SER A 51 -0.55 0.13 14.24
CA SER A 51 0.78 0.38 14.76
C SER A 51 1.62 -0.89 14.84
N PHE A 52 2.93 -0.76 14.59
CA PHE A 52 3.94 -1.78 14.86
C PHE A 52 4.84 -1.38 16.03
N SER A 53 5.26 -2.38 16.79
CA SER A 53 6.24 -2.25 17.87
C SER A 53 7.47 -3.12 17.60
N VAL A 54 8.60 -2.76 18.21
CA VAL A 54 9.78 -3.64 18.26
C VAL A 54 9.41 -4.93 18.96
N GLY A 55 9.77 -6.08 18.37
CA GLY A 55 9.42 -7.40 18.86
C GLY A 55 8.17 -8.02 18.25
N ASP A 56 7.34 -7.25 17.55
CA ASP A 56 6.14 -7.78 16.88
C ASP A 56 6.50 -8.86 15.86
N GLU A 57 5.73 -9.93 15.87
CA GLU A 57 5.74 -10.94 14.82
C GLU A 57 5.04 -10.41 13.58
N VAL A 58 5.62 -10.69 12.42
CA VAL A 58 5.13 -10.21 11.13
C VAL A 58 5.18 -11.31 10.08
N VAL A 59 4.37 -11.13 9.05
CA VAL A 59 4.39 -11.93 7.84
C VAL A 59 4.58 -11.03 6.62
N SER A 60 5.43 -11.45 5.67
CA SER A 60 5.49 -10.85 4.34
C SER A 60 4.44 -11.51 3.45
N LEU A 61 3.61 -10.73 2.82
CA LEU A 61 2.56 -11.17 1.91
C LEU A 61 2.80 -10.59 0.51
N PRO A 62 2.53 -11.34 -0.57
CA PRO A 62 1.86 -12.64 -0.62
C PRO A 62 2.76 -13.85 -0.34
N GLU A 63 4.06 -13.69 -0.07
CA GLU A 63 5.06 -14.75 0.02
C GLU A 63 4.82 -15.71 1.20
N GLY A 64 4.13 -15.25 2.26
CA GLY A 64 3.85 -16.04 3.46
C GLY A 64 5.06 -16.22 4.38
N LEU A 65 6.08 -15.36 4.30
CA LEU A 65 7.32 -15.48 5.07
C LEU A 65 7.16 -14.87 6.46
N ASN A 66 7.38 -15.64 7.49
CA ASN A 66 7.32 -15.18 8.88
C ASN A 66 8.63 -14.54 9.32
N GLY A 67 8.51 -13.47 10.09
CA GLY A 67 9.64 -12.75 10.66
C GLY A 67 9.25 -11.99 11.92
N ARG A 68 10.21 -11.23 12.44
CA ARG A 68 10.02 -10.37 13.62
C ARG A 68 10.66 -9.01 13.40
N ILE A 69 10.05 -7.96 13.93
CA ILE A 69 10.60 -6.61 13.92
C ILE A 69 11.68 -6.49 14.99
N ARG A 70 12.93 -6.32 14.57
CA ARG A 70 14.09 -6.09 15.45
C ARG A 70 14.25 -4.62 15.81
N GLY A 71 13.81 -3.72 14.94
CA GLY A 71 13.91 -2.28 15.13
C GLY A 71 13.03 -1.50 14.19
N LEU A 72 12.67 -0.30 14.61
CA LEU A 72 11.82 0.66 13.90
C LEU A 72 12.54 1.99 13.79
N GLN A 73 12.37 2.66 12.65
CA GLN A 73 12.82 4.04 12.46
C GLN A 73 11.79 4.85 11.69
N THR A 74 11.58 6.09 12.12
CA THR A 74 10.80 7.10 11.40
C THR A 74 11.60 8.40 11.43
N HIS A 75 11.77 9.07 10.28
CA HIS A 75 12.56 10.29 10.15
C HIS A 75 13.99 10.18 10.74
N ASN A 76 14.67 9.06 10.49
CA ASN A 76 15.99 8.72 11.02
C ASN A 76 16.09 8.60 12.57
N GLN A 77 14.96 8.57 13.26
CA GLN A 77 14.91 8.36 14.71
C GLN A 77 14.47 6.93 15.02
N LYS A 78 15.20 6.25 15.90
CA LYS A 78 14.81 4.92 16.42
C LYS A 78 13.62 5.07 17.35
N LEU A 79 12.61 4.24 17.15
CA LEU A 79 11.38 4.23 17.94
C LEU A 79 11.12 2.83 18.49
N GLN A 80 10.36 2.75 19.58
CA GLN A 80 9.81 1.50 20.08
C GLN A 80 8.47 1.13 19.42
N LYS A 81 7.74 2.15 18.94
CA LYS A 81 6.44 2.00 18.29
C LYS A 81 6.29 3.00 17.15
N ALA A 82 5.77 2.56 16.00
CA ALA A 82 5.41 3.40 14.86
C ALA A 82 3.89 3.38 14.65
N PHE A 83 3.35 4.52 14.20
CA PHE A 83 1.91 4.74 14.05
C PHE A 83 1.50 4.86 12.58
N PRO A 84 0.21 4.59 12.24
CA PRO A 84 -0.28 4.70 10.87
C PRO A 84 -0.13 6.12 10.30
N GLY A 85 0.16 6.19 9.01
CA GLY A 85 0.43 7.44 8.28
C GLY A 85 1.92 7.83 8.26
N SER A 86 2.77 7.21 9.10
CA SER A 86 4.21 7.50 9.12
C SER A 86 4.99 6.70 8.08
N ARG A 87 6.01 7.33 7.49
CA ARG A 87 7.01 6.62 6.69
C ARG A 87 7.99 5.92 7.64
N THR A 88 8.00 4.60 7.58
CA THR A 88 8.68 3.76 8.57
C THR A 88 9.68 2.82 7.88
N ALA A 89 10.85 2.66 8.50
CA ALA A 89 11.80 1.60 8.19
C ALA A 89 11.68 0.51 9.25
N LEU A 90 11.51 -0.74 8.81
CA LEU A 90 11.48 -1.93 9.65
C LEU A 90 12.75 -2.75 9.43
N ASN A 91 13.48 -3.01 10.50
CA ASN A 91 14.53 -4.01 10.50
C ASN A 91 13.92 -5.36 10.85
N LEU A 92 14.06 -6.33 9.95
CA LEU A 92 13.42 -7.65 10.04
C LEU A 92 14.45 -8.74 10.33
N VAL A 93 14.05 -9.69 11.16
CA VAL A 93 14.75 -10.95 11.41
C VAL A 93 13.89 -12.10 10.92
N GLY A 94 14.51 -13.11 10.32
CA GLY A 94 13.82 -14.30 9.79
C GLY A 94 13.38 -14.19 8.34
N ILE A 95 13.56 -13.00 7.70
CA ILE A 95 13.25 -12.79 6.30
C ILE A 95 14.48 -12.17 5.61
N GLU A 96 14.95 -12.77 4.54
CA GLU A 96 16.10 -12.29 3.79
C GLU A 96 15.69 -11.28 2.71
N LYS A 97 16.61 -10.37 2.37
CA LYS A 97 16.38 -9.36 1.32
C LYS A 97 15.98 -9.97 -0.02
N SER A 98 16.59 -11.09 -0.41
CA SER A 98 16.35 -11.81 -1.67
C SER A 98 14.93 -12.35 -1.80
N GLN A 99 14.23 -12.53 -0.68
CA GLN A 99 12.87 -13.06 -0.61
C GLN A 99 11.79 -11.98 -0.71
N LEU A 100 12.18 -10.71 -0.63
CA LEU A 100 11.26 -9.56 -0.63
C LEU A 100 11.38 -8.75 -1.92
N ILE A 101 10.25 -8.30 -2.41
CA ILE A 101 10.19 -7.42 -3.57
C ILE A 101 9.40 -6.14 -3.24
N ARG A 102 9.58 -5.10 -4.05
CA ARG A 102 8.69 -3.95 -4.03
C ARG A 102 7.25 -4.41 -4.32
N GLY A 103 6.30 -3.99 -3.47
CA GLY A 103 4.90 -4.40 -3.56
C GLY A 103 4.51 -5.54 -2.63
N SER A 104 5.46 -6.26 -2.02
CA SER A 104 5.20 -7.10 -0.85
C SER A 104 4.69 -6.24 0.30
N VAL A 105 3.92 -6.82 1.19
CA VAL A 105 3.33 -6.13 2.36
C VAL A 105 3.75 -6.82 3.63
N ILE A 106 4.38 -6.09 4.55
CA ILE A 106 4.59 -6.58 5.91
C ILE A 106 3.32 -6.34 6.72
N ALA A 107 2.78 -7.38 7.30
CA ALA A 107 1.53 -7.34 8.07
C ALA A 107 1.65 -8.17 9.35
N ARG A 108 0.69 -7.97 10.27
CA ARG A 108 0.54 -8.88 11.41
C ARG A 108 -0.02 -10.22 10.92
N PRO A 109 0.49 -11.37 11.39
CA PRO A 109 -0.03 -12.68 11.00
C PRO A 109 -1.55 -12.79 11.19
N GLY A 110 -2.24 -13.38 10.22
CA GLY A 110 -3.69 -13.62 10.27
C GLY A 110 -4.58 -12.39 10.02
N THR A 111 -4.02 -11.19 9.74
CA THR A 111 -4.84 -9.98 9.55
C THR A 111 -5.27 -9.74 8.09
N TYR A 112 -4.51 -10.24 7.13
CA TYR A 112 -4.78 -10.08 5.70
C TYR A 112 -4.57 -11.37 4.94
N SER A 113 -5.37 -11.53 3.89
CA SER A 113 -5.21 -12.63 2.92
C SER A 113 -4.92 -12.03 1.54
N PRO A 114 -3.87 -12.50 0.83
CA PRO A 114 -3.62 -12.09 -0.54
C PRO A 114 -4.79 -12.49 -1.45
N THR A 115 -5.11 -11.62 -2.42
CA THR A 115 -6.17 -11.88 -3.40
C THR A 115 -5.73 -11.52 -4.81
N ALA A 116 -6.16 -12.31 -5.78
CA ALA A 116 -6.02 -12.02 -7.21
C ALA A 116 -7.31 -11.46 -7.83
N LEU A 117 -8.32 -11.17 -7.00
CA LEU A 117 -9.60 -10.65 -7.48
C LEU A 117 -10.00 -9.44 -6.64
N LEU A 118 -10.24 -8.31 -7.31
CA LEU A 118 -10.61 -7.05 -6.67
C LEU A 118 -11.95 -6.56 -7.21
N ASP A 119 -12.91 -6.31 -6.33
CA ASP A 119 -14.13 -5.57 -6.66
C ASP A 119 -13.92 -4.10 -6.32
N VAL A 120 -14.07 -3.21 -7.30
CA VAL A 120 -13.74 -1.80 -7.17
C VAL A 120 -14.85 -0.89 -7.68
N HIS A 121 -15.04 0.23 -7.01
CA HIS A 121 -15.80 1.35 -7.55
C HIS A 121 -14.84 2.21 -8.37
N PHE A 122 -15.02 2.22 -9.68
CA PHE A 122 -14.12 2.86 -10.63
C PHE A 122 -14.69 4.16 -11.16
N ARG A 123 -13.87 5.19 -11.16
CA ARG A 123 -14.15 6.47 -11.79
C ARG A 123 -13.23 6.65 -12.99
N TYR A 124 -13.80 6.62 -14.18
CA TYR A 124 -13.05 6.84 -15.40
C TYR A 124 -12.81 8.33 -15.62
N LEU A 125 -11.56 8.71 -15.90
CA LEU A 125 -11.24 10.13 -16.10
C LEU A 125 -11.88 10.66 -17.38
N PRO A 126 -12.39 11.91 -17.40
CA PRO A 126 -13.07 12.47 -18.58
C PRO A 126 -12.17 12.64 -19.81
N ASP A 127 -10.86 12.82 -19.57
CA ASP A 127 -9.83 13.00 -20.59
C ASP A 127 -9.17 11.69 -21.05
N ALA A 128 -9.70 10.56 -20.63
CA ALA A 128 -9.19 9.25 -21.08
C ALA A 128 -9.41 9.10 -22.60
N PRO A 129 -8.40 8.62 -23.35
CA PRO A 129 -8.46 8.63 -24.82
C PRO A 129 -9.29 7.52 -25.44
N PHE A 130 -9.72 6.52 -24.66
CA PHE A 130 -10.40 5.33 -25.14
C PHE A 130 -11.64 5.01 -24.31
N GLU A 131 -12.54 4.20 -24.84
CA GLU A 131 -13.58 3.51 -24.08
C GLU A 131 -12.96 2.28 -23.38
N LEU A 132 -13.32 2.04 -22.13
CA LEU A 132 -12.94 0.81 -21.43
C LEU A 132 -13.93 -0.30 -21.76
N ARG A 133 -13.43 -1.41 -22.29
CA ARG A 133 -14.24 -2.56 -22.67
C ARG A 133 -14.07 -3.72 -21.69
N HIS A 134 -15.08 -4.59 -21.66
CA HIS A 134 -15.00 -5.84 -20.91
C HIS A 134 -13.77 -6.65 -21.34
N ASN A 135 -13.06 -7.23 -20.38
CA ASN A 135 -11.84 -8.01 -20.56
C ASN A 135 -10.60 -7.23 -21.06
N THR A 136 -10.61 -5.88 -20.97
CA THR A 136 -9.42 -5.09 -21.30
C THR A 136 -8.31 -5.40 -20.31
N GLN A 137 -7.10 -5.65 -20.85
CA GLN A 137 -5.90 -5.80 -20.05
C GLN A 137 -5.42 -4.44 -19.54
N VAL A 138 -5.08 -4.36 -18.27
CA VAL A 138 -4.68 -3.12 -17.60
C VAL A 138 -3.54 -3.37 -16.62
N LYS A 139 -2.86 -2.29 -16.24
CA LYS A 139 -1.93 -2.26 -15.11
C LYS A 139 -2.60 -1.63 -13.90
N ILE A 140 -2.44 -2.26 -12.75
CA ILE A 140 -2.98 -1.83 -11.47
C ILE A 140 -1.84 -1.39 -10.56
N PHE A 141 -2.01 -0.24 -9.93
CA PHE A 141 -1.12 0.28 -8.92
C PHE A 141 -1.87 0.38 -7.60
N ILE A 142 -1.47 -0.43 -6.62
CA ILE A 142 -2.05 -0.45 -5.28
C ILE A 142 -0.94 -0.45 -4.23
N GLY A 143 -0.95 0.52 -3.31
CA GLY A 143 0.19 0.74 -2.42
C GLY A 143 1.47 0.97 -3.21
N SER A 144 2.45 0.07 -3.06
CA SER A 144 3.71 0.06 -3.81
C SER A 144 3.77 -1.00 -4.91
N ALA A 145 2.72 -1.82 -5.02
CA ALA A 145 2.65 -2.90 -5.99
C ALA A 145 2.16 -2.41 -7.37
N GLU A 146 2.77 -2.95 -8.43
CA GLU A 146 2.29 -2.90 -9.81
C GLU A 146 1.95 -4.33 -10.24
N ARG A 147 0.74 -4.55 -10.78
CA ARG A 147 0.27 -5.85 -11.27
C ARG A 147 -0.46 -5.67 -12.59
N ALA A 148 -0.34 -6.65 -13.47
CA ALA A 148 -1.19 -6.77 -14.63
C ALA A 148 -2.49 -7.49 -14.27
N GLY A 149 -3.55 -7.23 -15.03
CA GLY A 149 -4.83 -7.88 -14.82
C GLY A 149 -5.84 -7.52 -15.91
N ASN A 150 -7.00 -8.14 -15.84
CA ASN A 150 -8.09 -7.94 -16.79
C ASN A 150 -9.30 -7.36 -16.07
N VAL A 151 -9.90 -6.33 -16.67
CA VAL A 151 -11.10 -5.67 -16.16
C VAL A 151 -12.35 -6.41 -16.61
N ARG A 152 -13.25 -6.68 -15.67
CA ARG A 152 -14.62 -7.14 -15.93
C ARG A 152 -15.59 -6.03 -15.56
N LEU A 153 -16.27 -5.47 -16.56
CA LEU A 153 -17.36 -4.52 -16.34
C LEU A 153 -18.58 -5.28 -15.79
N LEU A 154 -19.19 -4.75 -14.73
CA LEU A 154 -20.40 -5.32 -14.14
C LEU A 154 -21.63 -4.56 -14.65
N GLY A 155 -22.54 -5.29 -15.32
CA GLY A 155 -23.81 -4.72 -15.82
C GLY A 155 -23.72 -3.93 -17.12
N LYS A 156 -22.55 -3.85 -17.76
CA LYS A 156 -22.36 -3.23 -19.09
C LYS A 156 -21.10 -3.77 -19.78
N ASP A 157 -21.00 -3.60 -21.08
CA ASP A 157 -19.88 -4.07 -21.89
C ASP A 157 -18.83 -2.96 -22.15
N ILE A 158 -19.25 -1.71 -22.08
CA ILE A 158 -18.42 -0.53 -22.37
C ILE A 158 -18.63 0.51 -21.28
N LEU A 159 -17.53 1.14 -20.87
CA LEU A 159 -17.50 2.31 -19.99
C LEU A 159 -16.82 3.46 -20.71
N LYS A 160 -17.51 4.58 -20.81
CA LYS A 160 -17.03 5.80 -21.50
C LYS A 160 -16.24 6.69 -20.53
N PRO A 161 -15.31 7.51 -21.07
CA PRO A 161 -14.65 8.56 -20.28
C PRO A 161 -15.66 9.43 -19.52
N GLY A 162 -15.36 9.75 -18.27
CA GLY A 162 -16.24 10.52 -17.37
C GLY A 162 -17.27 9.70 -16.60
N GLU A 163 -17.52 8.44 -16.99
CA GLU A 163 -18.46 7.56 -16.30
C GLU A 163 -17.86 6.91 -15.04
N GLN A 164 -18.75 6.35 -14.23
CA GLN A 164 -18.39 5.52 -13.07
C GLN A 164 -19.09 4.16 -13.18
N ALA A 165 -18.43 3.13 -12.67
CA ALA A 165 -18.98 1.77 -12.65
C ALA A 165 -18.34 0.93 -11.54
N PHE A 166 -19.00 -0.16 -11.16
CA PHE A 166 -18.34 -1.24 -10.44
C PHE A 166 -17.64 -2.16 -11.43
N LEU A 167 -16.39 -2.48 -11.11
CA LEU A 167 -15.55 -3.38 -11.87
C LEU A 167 -15.10 -4.53 -10.98
N GLN A 168 -14.91 -5.67 -11.57
CA GLN A 168 -14.10 -6.74 -11.01
C GLN A 168 -12.78 -6.79 -11.77
N ILE A 169 -11.65 -6.82 -11.09
CA ILE A 169 -10.33 -6.91 -11.72
C ILE A 169 -9.70 -8.23 -11.32
N LYS A 170 -9.42 -9.07 -12.31
CA LYS A 170 -8.68 -10.32 -12.14
C LYS A 170 -7.19 -10.03 -12.39
N LEU A 171 -6.37 -10.17 -11.36
CA LEU A 171 -4.93 -9.95 -11.41
C LEU A 171 -4.17 -11.21 -11.81
N ASP A 172 -3.03 -11.04 -12.45
CA ASP A 172 -2.12 -12.14 -12.83
C ASP A 172 -1.37 -12.71 -11.61
N SER A 173 -1.20 -11.91 -10.57
CA SER A 173 -0.62 -12.33 -9.30
C SER A 173 -1.27 -11.60 -8.12
N PRO A 174 -1.32 -12.24 -6.94
CA PRO A 174 -2.06 -11.70 -5.81
C PRO A 174 -1.43 -10.42 -5.23
N VAL A 175 -2.29 -9.61 -4.62
CA VAL A 175 -1.95 -8.41 -3.85
C VAL A 175 -2.61 -8.48 -2.48
N VAL A 176 -2.15 -7.65 -1.56
CA VAL A 176 -2.84 -7.38 -0.28
C VAL A 176 -3.66 -6.10 -0.45
N ALA A 177 -4.96 -6.23 -0.33
CA ALA A 177 -5.90 -5.12 -0.39
C ALA A 177 -6.86 -5.14 0.80
N ALA A 178 -7.33 -3.97 1.19
CA ALA A 178 -8.34 -3.80 2.22
C ALA A 178 -9.49 -2.91 1.69
N ARG A 179 -10.67 -3.06 2.28
CA ARG A 179 -11.81 -2.19 1.97
C ARG A 179 -11.44 -0.73 2.21
N GLY A 180 -11.69 0.11 1.22
CA GLY A 180 -11.36 1.54 1.25
C GLY A 180 -9.99 1.89 0.69
N ASP A 181 -9.18 0.91 0.26
CA ASP A 181 -7.94 1.18 -0.45
C ASP A 181 -8.22 1.89 -1.78
N ARG A 182 -7.29 2.77 -2.11
CA ARG A 182 -7.29 3.43 -3.43
C ARG A 182 -6.30 2.74 -4.33
N LEU A 183 -6.70 2.55 -5.58
CA LEU A 183 -5.84 2.03 -6.63
C LEU A 183 -5.94 2.90 -7.88
N ILE A 184 -4.92 2.80 -8.72
CA ILE A 184 -4.88 3.44 -10.03
C ILE A 184 -4.86 2.34 -11.08
N VAL A 185 -5.67 2.53 -12.12
CA VAL A 185 -5.74 1.67 -13.31
C VAL A 185 -5.13 2.44 -14.47
N ARG A 186 -4.25 1.79 -15.21
CA ARG A 186 -3.59 2.36 -16.39
C ARG A 186 -3.66 1.39 -17.57
#